data_84613067d208aaed66405d2cbcd2791f
#
_entry.id   84613067d208aaed66405d2cbcd2791f
#
_cell.length_a   1.000
_cell.length_b   1.000
_cell.length_c   1.000
_cell.angle_alpha   90.00
_cell.angle_beta   90.00
_cell.angle_gamma   90.00
#
_symmetry.space_group_name_H-M   'P 1'
#
loop_
_entity.id
_entity.type
_entity.pdbx_description
1 polymer ?
#
loop_
_entity_poly.entity_id
_entity_poly.type
_entity_poly.pdbx_seq_one_letter_code
_entity_poly.pdbx_strand_id
1 'polypeptide(L)'
;MKVLGAVLVLVGGLSPFGQAQLRKADFLSLGMQAGQVKYEGLPVSNGVGPRLEGDAHIAGAWHANVGIQYLAYQNANDQFSADFGLKFFGYRMLYLHPYVGYNRIITRPYAVKRGSFGLGLGGAVPLPKRHLNFEVVYEVLPFYRPGVQVWAGRFTFPLFMFYPDPDEKYRTR
;
A
#
# COMPACT_ATOMS: atom_id res chain seq x y z
N MET A 1 -20.75 -5.56 -5.62
CA MET A 1 -20.34 -6.93 -6.04
C MET A 1 -19.79 -7.04 -7.47
N LYS A 2 -20.22 -6.25 -8.46
CA LYS A 2 -19.75 -6.35 -9.87
C LYS A 2 -18.27 -5.91 -10.08
N VAL A 3 -17.76 -4.99 -9.27
CA VAL A 3 -16.37 -4.49 -9.38
C VAL A 3 -15.34 -5.51 -8.89
N LEU A 4 -15.67 -6.29 -7.84
CA LEU A 4 -14.78 -7.32 -7.30
C LEU A 4 -14.54 -8.47 -8.29
N GLY A 5 -15.59 -8.81 -9.08
CA GLY A 5 -15.49 -9.83 -10.13
C GLY A 5 -14.58 -9.42 -11.29
N ALA A 6 -14.59 -8.14 -11.68
CA ALA A 6 -13.76 -7.62 -12.76
C ALA A 6 -12.25 -7.60 -12.39
N VAL A 7 -11.94 -7.28 -11.12
CA VAL A 7 -10.55 -7.31 -10.62
C VAL A 7 -10.00 -8.73 -10.58
N LEU A 8 -10.80 -9.71 -10.18
CA LEU A 8 -10.40 -11.12 -10.16
C LEU A 8 -10.15 -11.70 -11.57
N VAL A 9 -10.91 -11.27 -12.58
CA VAL A 9 -10.72 -11.71 -13.98
C VAL A 9 -9.45 -11.11 -14.59
N LEU A 10 -9.15 -9.83 -14.30
CA LEU A 10 -7.94 -9.17 -14.78
C LEU A 10 -6.65 -9.79 -14.20
N VAL A 11 -6.67 -10.19 -12.94
CA VAL A 11 -5.51 -10.86 -12.29
C VAL A 11 -5.35 -12.31 -12.79
N GLY A 12 -6.41 -12.92 -13.33
CA GLY A 12 -6.41 -14.31 -13.83
C GLY A 12 -5.67 -14.56 -15.15
N GLY A 13 -5.39 -13.52 -15.94
CA GLY A 13 -4.85 -13.64 -17.30
C GLY A 13 -3.33 -13.56 -17.43
N LEU A 14 -2.57 -13.53 -16.32
CA LEU A 14 -1.12 -13.39 -16.36
C LEU A 14 -0.39 -14.67 -16.73
N SER A 15 0.60 -14.53 -17.62
CA SER A 15 1.57 -15.59 -17.83
C SER A 15 2.41 -15.78 -16.56
N PRO A 16 2.73 -17.03 -16.17
CA PRO A 16 3.55 -17.31 -14.97
C PRO A 16 4.94 -16.66 -15.00
N PHE A 17 5.47 -16.34 -16.18
CA PHE A 17 6.77 -15.68 -16.36
C PHE A 17 6.79 -14.23 -15.86
N GLY A 18 5.77 -13.42 -16.17
CA GLY A 18 5.69 -12.05 -15.67
C GLY A 18 5.57 -11.96 -14.16
N GLN A 19 4.94 -12.96 -13.54
CA GLN A 19 4.80 -13.04 -12.08
C GLN A 19 6.12 -13.33 -11.36
N ALA A 20 6.97 -14.18 -11.92
CA ALA A 20 8.26 -14.54 -11.32
C ALA A 20 9.24 -13.35 -11.31
N GLN A 21 9.24 -12.55 -12.37
CA GLN A 21 10.10 -11.36 -12.47
C GLN A 21 9.70 -10.25 -11.48
N LEU A 22 8.41 -9.99 -11.35
CA LEU A 22 7.90 -8.97 -10.41
C LEU A 22 8.21 -9.32 -8.94
N ARG A 23 8.28 -10.62 -8.61
CA ARG A 23 8.61 -11.08 -7.25
C ARG A 23 10.03 -10.82 -6.82
N LYS A 24 10.93 -10.48 -7.74
CA LYS A 24 12.36 -10.27 -7.46
C LYS A 24 12.83 -8.84 -7.68
N ALA A 25 11.97 -7.97 -8.16
CA ALA A 25 12.33 -6.58 -8.43
C ALA A 25 12.09 -5.69 -7.21
N ASP A 26 12.95 -4.71 -7.04
CA ASP A 26 12.73 -3.59 -6.14
C ASP A 26 11.93 -2.51 -6.87
N PHE A 27 11.07 -1.80 -6.14
CA PHE A 27 10.21 -0.76 -6.73
C PHE A 27 10.31 0.54 -5.94
N LEU A 28 10.29 1.64 -6.66
CA LEU A 28 9.91 2.95 -6.13
C LEU A 28 8.62 3.37 -6.83
N SER A 29 7.56 3.52 -6.08
CA SER A 29 6.20 3.74 -6.60
C SER A 29 5.62 5.04 -6.09
N LEU A 30 4.90 5.74 -6.96
CA LEU A 30 4.08 6.90 -6.61
C LEU A 30 2.60 6.53 -6.78
N GLY A 31 1.77 7.03 -5.91
CA GLY A 31 0.35 6.75 -5.99
C GLY A 31 -0.51 7.67 -5.16
N MET A 32 -1.72 7.22 -4.97
CA MET A 32 -2.76 7.89 -4.20
C MET A 32 -3.35 6.94 -3.17
N GLN A 33 -3.71 7.49 -2.04
CA GLN A 33 -4.53 6.82 -1.05
C GLN A 33 -5.81 7.60 -0.84
N ALA A 34 -6.93 6.88 -0.80
CA ALA A 34 -8.23 7.42 -0.40
C ALA A 34 -8.80 6.56 0.71
N GLY A 35 -9.32 7.16 1.76
CA GLY A 35 -9.80 6.39 2.89
C GLY A 35 -10.74 7.13 3.81
N GLN A 36 -11.18 6.40 4.81
CA GLN A 36 -12.07 6.89 5.86
C GLN A 36 -11.37 6.72 7.19
N VAL A 37 -11.43 7.75 8.01
CA VAL A 37 -11.03 7.70 9.40
C VAL A 37 -12.27 7.77 10.29
N LYS A 38 -12.34 6.86 11.25
CA LYS A 38 -13.37 6.83 12.27
C LYS A 38 -12.72 7.05 13.62
N TYR A 39 -13.11 8.14 14.27
CA TYR A 39 -12.82 8.39 15.67
C TYR A 39 -14.02 7.92 16.50
N GLU A 40 -13.75 7.31 17.64
CA GLU A 40 -14.82 6.91 18.57
C GLU A 40 -15.62 8.15 19.02
N GLY A 41 -16.94 8.08 18.84
CA GLY A 41 -17.85 9.19 19.19
C GLY A 41 -17.92 10.34 18.16
N LEU A 42 -17.18 10.29 17.04
CA LEU A 42 -17.24 11.31 16.01
C LEU A 42 -17.71 10.74 14.66
N PRO A 43 -18.25 11.57 13.77
CA PRO A 43 -18.62 11.14 12.43
C PRO A 43 -17.38 10.71 11.62
N VAL A 44 -17.60 9.80 10.70
CA VAL A 44 -16.56 9.34 9.76
C VAL A 44 -16.11 10.51 8.88
N SER A 45 -14.80 10.64 8.71
CA SER A 45 -14.21 11.65 7.82
C SER A 45 -13.50 10.97 6.65
N ASN A 46 -13.75 11.45 5.44
CA ASN A 46 -13.08 10.97 4.23
C ASN A 46 -11.83 11.79 3.96
N GLY A 47 -10.77 11.12 3.53
CA GLY A 47 -9.50 11.74 3.18
C GLY A 47 -8.93 11.16 1.90
N VAL A 48 -8.14 11.98 1.22
CA VAL A 48 -7.42 11.60 0.01
C VAL A 48 -6.06 12.29 -0.03
N GLY A 49 -5.07 11.63 -0.61
CA GLY A 49 -3.76 12.26 -0.77
C GLY A 49 -2.71 11.36 -1.41
N PRO A 50 -1.55 11.94 -1.72
CA PRO A 50 -0.45 11.24 -2.35
C PRO A 50 0.24 10.25 -1.41
N ARG A 51 0.79 9.19 -2.01
CA ARG A 51 1.62 8.18 -1.36
C ARG A 51 2.86 7.90 -2.22
N LEU A 52 4.01 7.88 -1.56
CA LEU A 52 5.26 7.36 -2.11
C LEU A 52 5.62 6.10 -1.34
N GLU A 53 5.99 5.03 -2.03
CA GLU A 53 6.42 3.80 -1.40
C GLU A 53 7.62 3.17 -2.11
N GLY A 54 8.47 2.50 -1.32
CA GLY A 54 9.56 1.67 -1.79
C GLY A 54 9.34 0.23 -1.35
N ASP A 55 9.53 -0.69 -2.27
CA ASP A 55 9.52 -2.12 -2.01
C ASP A 55 10.90 -2.68 -2.36
N ALA A 56 11.53 -3.37 -1.41
CA ALA A 56 12.81 -4.05 -1.60
C ALA A 56 12.63 -5.55 -1.42
N HIS A 57 13.01 -6.33 -2.44
CA HIS A 57 12.99 -7.79 -2.36
C HIS A 57 13.98 -8.29 -1.31
N ILE A 58 13.52 -9.13 -0.39
CA ILE A 58 14.35 -9.74 0.65
C ILE A 58 14.71 -11.18 0.25
N ALA A 59 13.72 -12.05 0.12
CA ALA A 59 13.89 -13.45 -0.22
C ALA A 59 12.58 -14.08 -0.68
N GLY A 60 12.61 -14.93 -1.69
CA GLY A 60 11.44 -15.68 -2.16
C GLY A 60 10.28 -14.76 -2.58
N ALA A 61 9.24 -14.74 -1.79
CA ALA A 61 8.03 -13.89 -2.01
C ALA A 61 7.95 -12.70 -1.04
N TRP A 62 8.98 -12.43 -0.25
CA TRP A 62 9.00 -11.39 0.76
C TRP A 62 9.67 -10.12 0.28
N HIS A 63 9.00 -8.98 0.52
CA HIS A 63 9.54 -7.65 0.28
C HIS A 63 9.46 -6.83 1.57
N ALA A 64 10.50 -6.07 1.89
CA ALA A 64 10.41 -4.95 2.82
C ALA A 64 9.69 -3.81 2.12
N ASN A 65 8.78 -3.15 2.81
CA ASN A 65 8.06 -2.00 2.29
C ASN A 65 8.25 -0.81 3.22
N VAL A 66 8.47 0.35 2.64
CA VAL A 66 8.47 1.65 3.32
C VAL A 66 7.53 2.57 2.57
N GLY A 67 6.63 3.24 3.30
CA GLY A 67 5.71 4.19 2.71
C GLY A 67 5.71 5.53 3.44
N ILE A 68 5.51 6.60 2.70
CA ILE A 68 5.15 7.90 3.23
C ILE A 68 3.90 8.39 2.52
N GLN A 69 3.02 9.03 3.28
CA GLN A 69 1.75 9.53 2.73
C GLN A 69 1.30 10.79 3.43
N TYR A 70 0.54 11.58 2.70
CA TYR A 70 -0.20 12.72 3.21
C TYR A 70 -1.67 12.51 2.89
N LEU A 71 -2.55 12.72 3.86
CA LEU A 71 -4.00 12.63 3.69
C LEU A 71 -4.63 13.93 4.15
N ALA A 72 -5.35 14.58 3.27
CA ALA A 72 -6.21 15.71 3.58
C ALA A 72 -7.63 15.19 3.85
N TYR A 73 -8.15 15.43 5.04
CA TYR A 73 -9.50 15.03 5.42
C TYR A 73 -10.49 16.21 5.33
N GLN A 74 -11.73 15.90 5.00
CA GLN A 74 -12.80 16.89 4.83
C GLN A 74 -13.03 17.77 6.07
N ASN A 75 -12.73 17.27 7.26
CA ASN A 75 -12.94 17.97 8.53
C ASN A 75 -11.72 18.82 8.96
N ALA A 76 -10.94 19.35 8.03
CA ALA A 76 -9.76 20.18 8.26
C ALA A 76 -8.66 19.50 9.11
N ASN A 77 -8.66 18.19 9.19
CA ASN A 77 -7.58 17.41 9.78
C ASN A 77 -6.68 16.88 8.66
N ASP A 78 -5.41 17.12 8.79
CA ASP A 78 -4.42 16.57 7.88
C ASP A 78 -3.64 15.47 8.59
N GLN A 79 -3.28 14.42 7.87
CA GLN A 79 -2.46 13.34 8.40
C GLN A 79 -1.23 13.16 7.53
N PHE A 80 -0.06 13.26 8.12
CA PHE A 80 1.18 12.79 7.55
C PHE A 80 1.56 11.47 8.22
N SER A 81 1.86 10.45 7.43
CA SER A 81 2.20 9.12 7.93
C SER A 81 3.45 8.59 7.26
N ALA A 82 4.23 7.84 8.02
CA ALA A 82 5.28 6.97 7.51
C ALA A 82 4.99 5.55 8.01
N ASP A 83 5.11 4.57 7.15
CA ASP A 83 4.91 3.16 7.48
C ASP A 83 6.09 2.31 7.04
N PHE A 84 6.31 1.22 7.78
CA PHE A 84 7.27 0.18 7.48
C PHE A 84 6.60 -1.18 7.65
N GLY A 85 6.73 -2.04 6.65
CA GLY A 85 6.07 -3.33 6.66
C GLY A 85 6.78 -4.39 5.83
N LEU A 86 6.11 -5.53 5.75
CA LEU A 86 6.53 -6.65 4.92
C LEU A 86 5.39 -7.01 3.99
N LYS A 87 5.65 -7.06 2.68
CA LYS A 87 4.71 -7.60 1.69
C LYS A 87 5.06 -9.05 1.40
N PHE A 88 4.09 -9.92 1.56
CA PHE A 88 4.19 -11.32 1.16
C PHE A 88 3.37 -11.56 -0.11
N PHE A 89 4.06 -11.74 -1.24
CA PHE A 89 3.43 -12.02 -2.52
C PHE A 89 3.08 -13.50 -2.64
N GLY A 90 1.78 -13.77 -2.62
CA GLY A 90 1.23 -15.10 -2.80
C GLY A 90 0.98 -15.47 -4.26
N TYR A 91 -0.04 -16.30 -4.48
CA TYR A 91 -0.45 -16.72 -5.81
C TYR A 91 -1.02 -15.55 -6.63
N ARG A 92 -0.70 -15.51 -7.94
CA ARG A 92 -1.21 -14.52 -8.90
C ARG A 92 -0.99 -13.05 -8.49
N MET A 93 0.16 -12.75 -7.88
CA MET A 93 0.53 -11.40 -7.47
C MET A 93 -0.38 -10.76 -6.40
N LEU A 94 -1.22 -11.54 -5.75
CA LEU A 94 -1.88 -11.10 -4.54
C LEU A 94 -0.85 -11.07 -3.40
N TYR A 95 -0.96 -10.07 -2.53
CA TYR A 95 -0.07 -9.94 -1.39
C TYR A 95 -0.80 -9.55 -0.12
N LEU A 96 -0.21 -9.97 0.99
CA LEU A 96 -0.56 -9.55 2.34
C LEU A 96 0.52 -8.59 2.83
N HIS A 97 0.11 -7.50 3.48
CA HIS A 97 1.00 -6.44 3.91
C HIS A 97 0.73 -6.03 5.37
N PRO A 98 1.25 -6.74 6.37
CA PRO A 98 1.32 -6.24 7.74
C PRO A 98 2.36 -5.12 7.83
N TYR A 99 2.02 -4.02 8.54
CA TYR A 99 2.92 -2.89 8.72
C TYR A 99 2.71 -2.19 10.07
N VAL A 100 3.72 -1.46 10.49
CA VAL A 100 3.65 -0.49 11.58
C VAL A 100 3.78 0.90 11.00
N GLY A 101 3.04 1.85 11.57
CA GLY A 101 3.04 3.22 11.09
C GLY A 101 3.35 4.21 12.20
N TYR A 102 3.83 5.36 11.78
CA TYR A 102 3.94 6.56 12.60
C TYR A 102 3.10 7.66 11.96
N ASN A 103 2.15 8.17 12.71
CA ASN A 103 1.17 9.13 12.23
C ASN A 103 1.32 10.46 12.96
N ARG A 104 1.36 11.56 12.21
CA ARG A 104 1.20 12.93 12.69
C ARG A 104 -0.12 13.47 12.20
N ILE A 105 -1.09 13.52 13.09
CA ILE A 105 -2.42 14.08 12.81
C ILE A 105 -2.40 15.55 13.21
N ILE A 106 -2.71 16.42 12.26
CA ILE A 106 -2.70 17.86 12.42
C ILE A 106 -4.15 18.33 12.54
N THR A 107 -4.58 18.62 13.76
CA THR A 107 -5.88 19.25 14.06
C THR A 107 -5.58 20.63 14.55
N ARG A 108 -5.75 21.66 13.72
CA ARG A 108 -5.38 23.04 14.10
C ARG A 108 -6.11 23.50 15.37
N PRO A 109 -5.41 24.05 16.37
CA PRO A 109 -3.97 24.39 16.40
C PRO A 109 -3.02 23.30 16.87
N TYR A 110 -3.47 22.08 17.08
CA TYR A 110 -2.70 21.00 17.69
C TYR A 110 -2.23 19.98 16.67
N ALA A 111 -1.11 19.30 16.97
CA ALA A 111 -0.66 18.13 16.25
C ALA A 111 -0.44 16.99 17.22
N VAL A 112 -0.98 15.81 16.88
CA VAL A 112 -0.86 14.59 17.68
C VAL A 112 0.01 13.60 16.92
N LYS A 113 0.97 13.00 17.60
CA LYS A 113 1.87 11.96 17.04
C LYS A 113 1.51 10.61 17.64
N ARG A 114 1.32 9.57 16.82
CA ARG A 114 0.91 8.23 17.26
C ARG A 114 1.50 7.14 16.39
N GLY A 115 1.80 6.02 17.03
CA GLY A 115 2.06 4.76 16.35
C GLY A 115 0.77 4.09 15.89
N SER A 116 0.84 3.27 14.87
CA SER A 116 -0.26 2.46 14.36
C SER A 116 0.19 1.07 13.95
N PHE A 117 -0.79 0.17 13.85
CA PHE A 117 -0.64 -1.15 13.24
C PHE A 117 -1.63 -1.24 12.08
N GLY A 118 -1.17 -1.72 10.96
CA GLY A 118 -2.00 -1.89 9.78
C GLY A 118 -1.84 -3.25 9.14
N LEU A 119 -2.88 -3.64 8.42
CA LEU A 119 -2.92 -4.81 7.57
C LEU A 119 -3.48 -4.41 6.22
N GLY A 120 -2.72 -4.67 5.17
CA GLY A 120 -3.12 -4.51 3.79
C GLY A 120 -3.34 -5.84 3.09
N LEU A 121 -4.33 -5.88 2.21
CA LEU A 121 -4.53 -6.94 1.22
C LEU A 121 -4.54 -6.30 -0.15
N GLY A 122 -3.62 -6.69 -1.00
CA GLY A 122 -3.47 -6.07 -2.30
C GLY A 122 -3.12 -7.03 -3.41
N GLY A 123 -2.95 -6.46 -4.60
CA GLY A 123 -2.53 -7.18 -5.78
C GLY A 123 -1.86 -6.27 -6.79
N ALA A 124 -0.97 -6.84 -7.61
CA ALA A 124 -0.34 -6.17 -8.72
C ALA A 124 -1.05 -6.56 -10.02
N VAL A 125 -1.60 -5.57 -10.72
CA VAL A 125 -2.18 -5.74 -12.05
C VAL A 125 -1.12 -5.42 -13.09
N PRO A 126 -0.76 -6.35 -13.96
CA PRO A 126 0.27 -6.11 -14.95
C PRO A 126 -0.24 -5.17 -16.03
N LEU A 127 0.65 -4.31 -16.45
CA LEU A 127 0.53 -3.46 -17.61
C LEU A 127 1.71 -3.76 -18.55
N PRO A 128 1.65 -3.40 -19.84
CA PRO A 128 2.81 -3.51 -20.71
C PRO A 128 4.01 -2.77 -20.11
N LYS A 129 5.09 -3.51 -19.77
CA LYS A 129 6.34 -3.01 -19.17
C LYS A 129 6.28 -2.54 -17.70
N ARG A 130 5.12 -2.56 -17.04
CA ARG A 130 4.93 -2.08 -15.66
C ARG A 130 3.80 -2.85 -14.97
N HIS A 131 3.47 -2.47 -13.77
CA HIS A 131 2.29 -2.97 -13.05
C HIS A 131 1.62 -1.83 -12.27
N LEU A 132 0.37 -2.01 -11.92
CA LEU A 132 -0.38 -1.16 -11.03
C LEU A 132 -0.62 -1.94 -9.74
N ASN A 133 -0.20 -1.41 -8.61
CA ASN A 133 -0.55 -1.98 -7.31
C ASN A 133 -1.86 -1.39 -6.83
N PHE A 134 -2.70 -2.27 -6.32
CA PHE A 134 -3.93 -1.92 -5.63
C PHE A 134 -3.94 -2.62 -4.28
N GLU A 135 -4.29 -1.89 -3.21
CA GLU A 135 -4.31 -2.40 -1.85
C GLU A 135 -5.49 -1.82 -1.08
N VAL A 136 -6.17 -2.65 -0.32
CA VAL A 136 -7.12 -2.24 0.71
C VAL A 136 -6.45 -2.42 2.06
N VAL A 137 -6.46 -1.40 2.88
CA VAL A 137 -5.81 -1.40 4.19
C VAL A 137 -6.80 -1.12 5.31
N TYR A 138 -6.55 -1.78 6.42
CA TYR A 138 -7.15 -1.48 7.70
C TYR A 138 -6.04 -1.14 8.70
N GLU A 139 -6.17 0.02 9.36
CA GLU A 139 -5.18 0.51 10.30
C GLU A 139 -5.85 0.93 11.60
N VAL A 140 -5.24 0.59 12.71
CA VAL A 140 -5.66 0.98 14.05
C VAL A 140 -4.56 1.76 14.77
N LEU A 141 -4.96 2.79 15.50
CA LEU A 141 -4.09 3.56 16.37
C LEU A 141 -4.42 3.21 17.83
N PRO A 142 -3.82 2.15 18.39
CA PRO A 142 -4.27 1.54 19.65
C PRO A 142 -4.06 2.44 20.87
N PHE A 143 -3.12 3.38 20.79
CA PHE A 143 -2.77 4.27 21.91
C PHE A 143 -3.50 5.62 21.85
N TYR A 144 -4.50 5.74 21.00
CA TYR A 144 -5.34 6.92 20.91
C TYR A 144 -6.63 6.69 21.69
N ARG A 145 -6.97 7.62 22.58
CA ARG A 145 -8.30 7.66 23.23
C ARG A 145 -8.97 8.97 22.80
N PRO A 146 -10.11 8.93 22.13
CA PRO A 146 -10.88 7.75 21.68
C PRO A 146 -10.15 6.95 20.58
N GLY A 147 -10.47 5.68 20.45
CA GLY A 147 -9.87 4.79 19.46
C GLY A 147 -10.02 5.29 18.02
N VAL A 148 -9.00 5.14 17.20
CA VAL A 148 -8.99 5.56 15.80
C VAL A 148 -8.82 4.37 14.91
N GLN A 149 -9.70 4.25 13.91
CA GLN A 149 -9.66 3.24 12.87
C GLN A 149 -9.61 3.91 11.50
N VAL A 150 -8.77 3.40 10.62
CA VAL A 150 -8.64 3.88 9.24
C VAL A 150 -8.90 2.74 8.29
N TRP A 151 -9.78 2.96 7.32
CA TRP A 151 -9.98 2.11 6.14
C TRP A 151 -9.57 2.88 4.91
N ALA A 152 -8.70 2.32 4.08
CA ALA A 152 -8.27 3.01 2.88
C ALA A 152 -8.02 2.06 1.71
N GLY A 153 -8.21 2.59 0.49
CA GLY A 153 -7.70 2.03 -0.76
C GLY A 153 -6.44 2.77 -1.16
N ARG A 154 -5.42 2.04 -1.57
CA ARG A 154 -4.15 2.54 -2.09
C ARG A 154 -4.00 2.11 -3.54
N PHE A 155 -3.55 3.02 -4.38
CA PHE A 155 -3.16 2.75 -5.76
C PHE A 155 -1.76 3.28 -5.95
N THR A 156 -0.82 2.43 -6.34
CA THR A 156 0.56 2.85 -6.60
C THR A 156 1.04 2.32 -7.93
N PHE A 157 1.84 3.15 -8.59
CA PHE A 157 2.41 2.88 -9.89
C PHE A 157 3.93 2.98 -9.78
N PRO A 158 4.72 1.95 -10.15
CA PRO A 158 6.15 2.00 -10.07
C PRO A 158 6.72 3.01 -11.06
N LEU A 159 7.43 3.99 -10.53
CA LEU A 159 8.22 4.95 -11.29
C LEU A 159 9.51 4.29 -11.78
N PHE A 160 10.15 3.54 -10.87
CA PHE A 160 11.40 2.83 -11.11
C PHE A 160 11.27 1.39 -10.65
N MET A 161 11.88 0.49 -11.42
CA MET A 161 11.99 -0.94 -11.12
C MET A 161 13.46 -1.32 -11.23
N PHE A 162 14.00 -1.86 -10.16
CA PHE A 162 15.39 -2.28 -10.06
C PHE A 162 15.42 -3.81 -9.96
N TYR A 163 16.15 -4.45 -10.85
CA TYR A 163 16.36 -5.88 -10.81
C TYR A 163 17.75 -6.16 -10.19
N PRO A 164 17.84 -7.04 -9.19
CA PRO A 164 19.11 -7.28 -8.47
C PRO A 164 20.20 -7.89 -9.35
N ASP A 165 19.82 -8.57 -10.42
CA ASP A 165 20.77 -9.15 -11.39
C ASP A 165 20.34 -8.77 -12.82
N PRO A 166 21.11 -7.91 -13.52
CA PRO A 166 20.82 -7.56 -14.90
C PRO A 166 20.90 -8.76 -15.84
N ASP A 167 21.66 -9.81 -15.50
CA ASP A 167 21.79 -11.03 -16.31
C ASP A 167 20.63 -12.01 -16.11
N GLU A 168 19.93 -11.95 -14.98
CA GLU A 168 18.70 -12.73 -14.73
C GLU A 168 17.59 -12.36 -15.72
N LYS A 169 17.58 -11.14 -16.22
CA LYS A 169 16.68 -10.66 -17.27
C LYS A 169 16.82 -11.43 -18.58
N TYR A 170 17.95 -12.06 -18.82
CA TYR A 170 18.26 -12.79 -20.04
C TYR A 170 18.30 -14.32 -19.88
N ARG A 171 18.37 -14.83 -18.64
CA ARG A 171 18.37 -16.27 -18.34
C ARG A 171 16.99 -16.93 -18.38
N THR A 172 15.93 -16.16 -18.48
CA THR A 172 14.53 -16.64 -18.48
C THR A 172 13.86 -16.57 -19.86
N ARG A 173 14.66 -16.66 -20.93
CA ARG A 173 14.14 -16.85 -22.30
C ARG A 173 14.10 -18.32 -22.67
#